data_a3605f6a00c0c82c508b5d1d991a116a
#
_entry.id   a3605f6a00c0c82c508b5d1d991a116a
#
_cell.length_a   1.000
_cell.length_b   1.000
_cell.length_c   1.000
_cell.angle_alpha   90.00
_cell.angle_beta   90.00
_cell.angle_gamma   90.00
#
_symmetry.space_group_name_H-M   'P 1'
#
loop_
_entity.id
_entity.type
_entity.pdbx_description
1 polymer ?
#
loop_
_entity_poly.entity_id
_entity_poly.type
_entity_poly.pdbx_seq_one_letter_code
_entity_poly.pdbx_strand_id
1 'polypeptide(L)'
;MISIQNQKAYRFSMASAIVLSLGLWAPPFLSAQNQELPQVTTDRMTIFVRAHIVINEQRDDFHAELGRTHELQERERIRALFQEGIQGILAENEMTQLEYDEITLVISIDEEQRLIFERILEELSSGEGSG
;
A
#
# COMPACT_ATOMS: atom_id res chain seq x y z
N MET A 1 18.70 -14.86 61.41
CA MET A 1 20.16 -14.67 61.52
C MET A 1 20.56 -13.82 60.32
N ILE A 2 20.65 -12.49 60.53
CA ILE A 2 21.87 -11.73 60.81
C ILE A 2 22.84 -11.90 59.61
N SER A 3 23.14 -10.86 58.78
CA SER A 3 23.93 -9.66 59.05
C SER A 3 23.95 -8.81 57.78
N ILE A 4 23.50 -7.60 57.73
CA ILE A 4 24.18 -6.33 58.06
C ILE A 4 25.41 -6.04 57.18
N GLN A 5 25.21 -4.93 56.40
CA GLN A 5 26.14 -3.85 56.06
C GLN A 5 27.23 -4.08 55.00
N ASN A 6 27.17 -3.23 53.98
CA ASN A 6 28.18 -2.18 53.91
C ASN A 6 27.75 -1.04 52.96
N GLN A 7 27.46 0.08 53.56
CA GLN A 7 27.43 1.39 52.92
C GLN A 7 28.87 1.83 52.69
N LYS A 8 29.20 2.26 51.49
CA LYS A 8 30.29 3.21 51.29
C LYS A 8 29.81 4.33 50.38
N ALA A 9 29.51 5.42 51.08
CA ALA A 9 29.40 6.73 50.53
C ALA A 9 30.72 7.19 49.91
N TYR A 10 30.72 7.67 48.71
CA TYR A 10 31.74 8.57 48.19
C TYR A 10 31.11 9.90 47.82
N ARG A 11 31.31 10.86 48.72
CA ARG A 11 31.19 12.28 48.47
C ARG A 11 32.52 12.73 47.86
N PHE A 12 32.46 13.38 46.71
CA PHE A 12 33.40 14.40 46.24
C PHE A 12 32.64 15.21 45.21
N SER A 13 32.18 16.41 45.51
CA SER A 13 32.80 17.71 45.60
C SER A 13 33.20 18.28 44.26
N MET A 14 32.35 19.28 43.87
CA MET A 14 32.63 20.50 43.18
C MET A 14 33.64 20.56 42.03
N ALA A 15 33.18 20.95 40.87
CA ALA A 15 33.69 22.12 40.19
C ALA A 15 32.78 22.57 39.07
N SER A 16 32.37 23.79 39.14
CA SER A 16 31.68 24.60 38.12
C SER A 16 32.40 24.63 36.79
N ALA A 17 31.67 24.41 35.71
CA ALA A 17 31.93 25.10 34.45
C ALA A 17 30.61 25.19 33.68
N ILE A 18 29.96 26.32 33.81
CA ILE A 18 28.87 26.78 32.92
C ILE A 18 29.52 27.10 31.60
N VAL A 19 29.33 26.27 30.60
CA VAL A 19 29.52 26.64 29.19
C VAL A 19 28.14 26.70 28.55
N LEU A 20 27.60 27.89 28.49
CA LEU A 20 26.49 28.26 27.64
C LEU A 20 26.96 28.19 26.18
N SER A 21 26.85 27.04 25.58
CA SER A 21 26.82 26.95 24.13
C SER A 21 25.36 26.87 23.68
N LEU A 22 24.83 28.02 23.34
CA LEU A 22 23.63 28.16 22.52
C LEU A 22 23.94 27.57 21.14
N GLY A 23 23.92 26.24 21.06
CA GLY A 23 23.83 25.55 19.79
C GLY A 23 22.42 25.73 19.26
N LEU A 24 22.28 26.53 18.21
CA LEU A 24 21.11 26.57 17.37
C LEU A 24 20.90 25.13 16.82
N TRP A 25 20.07 24.36 17.49
CA TRP A 25 19.51 23.16 16.89
C TRP A 25 18.36 23.62 16.00
N ALA A 26 18.71 24.04 14.78
CA ALA A 26 17.74 24.09 13.72
C ALA A 26 17.34 22.62 13.45
N PRO A 27 16.05 22.26 13.58
CA PRO A 27 15.60 20.95 13.12
C PRO A 27 15.97 20.85 11.64
N PRO A 28 16.51 19.72 11.17
CA PRO A 28 16.63 19.51 9.73
C PRO A 28 15.23 19.70 9.17
N PHE A 29 15.05 20.75 8.39
CA PHE A 29 13.87 20.87 7.56
C PHE A 29 13.83 19.56 6.77
N LEU A 30 12.85 18.72 7.09
CA LEU A 30 12.41 17.67 6.23
C LEU A 30 12.19 18.34 4.88
N SER A 31 13.18 18.27 4.02
CA SER A 31 12.98 18.48 2.60
C SER A 31 11.87 17.50 2.28
N ALA A 32 10.67 18.01 2.06
CA ALA A 32 9.64 17.26 1.39
C ALA A 32 10.29 16.90 0.05
N GLN A 33 10.89 15.73 -0.01
CA GLN A 33 11.23 15.13 -1.28
C GLN A 33 9.88 15.05 -1.98
N ASN A 34 9.70 15.88 -2.99
CA ASN A 34 8.73 15.62 -4.02
C ASN A 34 9.12 14.23 -4.55
N GLN A 35 8.54 13.18 -3.96
CA GLN A 35 8.56 11.88 -4.58
C GLN A 35 7.73 12.07 -5.85
N GLU A 36 8.42 12.32 -6.95
CA GLU A 36 7.82 12.20 -8.27
C GLU A 36 7.22 10.80 -8.32
N LEU A 37 5.90 10.74 -8.42
CA LEU A 37 5.20 9.47 -8.54
C LEU A 37 5.74 8.73 -9.75
N PRO A 38 5.96 7.41 -9.67
CA PRO A 38 6.41 6.64 -10.80
C PRO A 38 5.40 6.79 -11.94
N GLN A 39 5.88 7.26 -13.08
CA GLN A 39 5.08 7.34 -14.31
C GLN A 39 4.81 5.93 -14.83
N VAL A 40 3.54 5.57 -14.95
CA VAL A 40 3.13 4.30 -15.54
C VAL A 40 3.12 4.43 -17.05
N THR A 41 3.86 3.58 -17.77
CA THR A 41 3.86 3.57 -19.23
C THR A 41 2.49 3.16 -19.76
N THR A 42 2.12 3.63 -20.96
CA THR A 42 0.84 3.27 -21.62
C THR A 42 0.68 1.75 -21.77
N ASP A 43 1.75 1.04 -22.13
CA ASP A 43 1.72 -0.42 -22.27
C ASP A 43 1.42 -1.09 -20.92
N ARG A 44 2.07 -0.63 -19.84
CA ARG A 44 1.84 -1.18 -18.51
C ARG A 44 0.46 -0.84 -17.97
N MET A 45 -0.03 0.37 -18.27
CA MET A 45 -1.40 0.77 -17.96
C MET A 45 -2.42 -0.11 -18.71
N THR A 46 -2.17 -0.47 -19.97
CA THR A 46 -3.05 -1.38 -20.73
C THR A 46 -3.15 -2.76 -20.09
N ILE A 47 -2.03 -3.31 -19.64
CA ILE A 47 -2.00 -4.60 -18.93
C ILE A 47 -2.76 -4.50 -17.62
N PHE A 48 -2.55 -3.42 -16.86
CA PHE A 48 -3.29 -3.15 -15.63
C PHE A 48 -4.81 -3.08 -15.87
N VAL A 49 -5.25 -2.36 -16.89
CA VAL A 49 -6.69 -2.21 -17.19
C VAL A 49 -7.33 -3.56 -17.53
N ARG A 50 -6.66 -4.42 -18.30
CA ARG A 50 -7.15 -5.78 -18.58
C ARG A 50 -7.34 -6.59 -17.30
N ALA A 51 -6.32 -6.63 -16.44
CA ALA A 51 -6.43 -7.31 -15.15
C ALA A 51 -7.55 -6.68 -14.28
N HIS A 52 -7.65 -5.36 -14.28
CA HIS A 52 -8.64 -4.61 -13.51
C HIS A 52 -10.09 -4.93 -13.93
N ILE A 53 -10.38 -5.04 -15.22
CA ILE A 53 -11.70 -5.42 -15.75
C ILE A 53 -12.08 -6.80 -15.18
N VAL A 54 -11.23 -7.81 -15.36
CA VAL A 54 -11.51 -9.18 -14.90
C VAL A 54 -11.65 -9.26 -13.38
N ILE A 55 -10.81 -8.54 -12.63
CA ILE A 55 -10.91 -8.47 -11.17
C ILE A 55 -12.24 -7.85 -10.73
N ASN A 56 -12.73 -6.81 -11.42
CA ASN A 56 -14.00 -6.17 -11.08
C ASN A 56 -15.19 -7.11 -11.37
N GLU A 57 -15.19 -7.83 -12.49
CA GLU A 57 -16.20 -8.84 -12.80
C GLU A 57 -16.26 -9.92 -11.71
N GLN A 58 -15.10 -10.47 -11.33
CA GLN A 58 -15.04 -11.46 -10.23
C GLN A 58 -15.47 -10.87 -8.88
N ARG A 59 -15.25 -9.58 -8.65
CA ARG A 59 -15.70 -8.90 -7.42
C ARG A 59 -17.21 -8.83 -7.33
N ASP A 60 -17.89 -8.56 -8.43
CA ASP A 60 -19.34 -8.50 -8.47
C ASP A 60 -19.96 -9.87 -8.18
N ASP A 61 -19.42 -10.93 -8.77
CA ASP A 61 -19.82 -12.31 -8.48
C ASP A 61 -19.56 -12.69 -7.04
N PHE A 62 -18.39 -12.34 -6.50
CA PHE A 62 -18.02 -12.55 -5.12
C PHE A 62 -19.02 -11.89 -4.14
N HIS A 63 -19.39 -10.63 -4.39
CA HIS A 63 -20.35 -9.93 -3.54
C HIS A 63 -21.74 -10.54 -3.63
N ALA A 64 -22.16 -10.97 -4.82
CA ALA A 64 -23.44 -11.63 -5.02
C ALA A 64 -23.51 -12.98 -4.29
N GLU A 65 -22.46 -13.78 -4.33
CA GLU A 65 -22.37 -15.07 -3.66
C GLU A 65 -22.29 -14.90 -2.14
N LEU A 66 -21.44 -13.99 -1.68
CA LEU A 66 -21.31 -13.67 -0.25
C LEU A 66 -22.62 -13.17 0.37
N GLY A 67 -23.43 -12.41 -0.41
CA GLY A 67 -24.74 -11.90 0.01
C GLY A 67 -25.78 -13.01 0.17
N ARG A 68 -25.66 -14.12 -0.56
CA ARG A 68 -26.58 -15.28 -0.46
C ARG A 68 -26.15 -16.29 0.60
N THR A 69 -24.92 -16.19 1.10
CA THR A 69 -24.30 -17.18 1.99
C THR A 69 -24.36 -16.70 3.43
N HIS A 70 -25.00 -17.47 4.32
CA HIS A 70 -25.15 -17.14 5.74
C HIS A 70 -24.21 -17.92 6.65
N GLU A 71 -23.70 -19.07 6.19
CA GLU A 71 -22.81 -19.92 6.96
C GLU A 71 -21.39 -19.33 7.00
N LEU A 72 -20.83 -19.19 8.20
CA LEU A 72 -19.52 -18.55 8.40
C LEU A 72 -18.38 -19.28 7.67
N GLN A 73 -18.39 -20.61 7.73
CA GLN A 73 -17.36 -21.44 7.11
C GLN A 73 -17.35 -21.27 5.58
N GLU A 74 -18.53 -21.24 4.97
CA GLU A 74 -18.66 -21.06 3.54
C GLU A 74 -18.30 -19.64 3.11
N ARG A 75 -18.63 -18.63 3.90
CA ARG A 75 -18.20 -17.25 3.65
C ARG A 75 -16.67 -17.11 3.65
N GLU A 76 -15.97 -17.79 4.56
CA GLU A 76 -14.50 -17.80 4.58
C GLU A 76 -13.93 -18.50 3.35
N ARG A 77 -14.54 -19.58 2.92
CA ARG A 77 -14.15 -20.28 1.68
C ARG A 77 -14.32 -19.40 0.45
N ILE A 78 -15.43 -18.70 0.32
CA ILE A 78 -15.70 -17.77 -0.78
C ILE A 78 -14.65 -16.65 -0.80
N ARG A 79 -14.26 -16.10 0.35
CA ARG A 79 -13.19 -15.09 0.45
C ARG A 79 -11.83 -15.66 0.00
N ALA A 80 -11.50 -16.86 0.43
CA ALA A 80 -10.23 -17.50 0.05
C ALA A 80 -10.15 -17.75 -1.47
N LEU A 81 -11.22 -18.24 -2.08
CA LEU A 81 -11.31 -18.46 -3.52
C LEU A 81 -11.21 -17.15 -4.31
N PHE A 82 -11.83 -16.07 -3.83
CA PHE A 82 -11.71 -14.76 -4.45
C PHE A 82 -10.28 -14.22 -4.42
N GLN A 83 -9.59 -14.36 -3.27
CA GLN A 83 -8.19 -13.96 -3.16
C GLN A 83 -7.28 -14.77 -4.08
N GLU A 84 -7.50 -16.08 -4.17
CA GLU A 84 -6.77 -16.96 -5.09
C GLU A 84 -7.02 -16.57 -6.55
N GLY A 85 -8.26 -16.25 -6.90
CA GLY A 85 -8.64 -15.78 -8.23
C GLY A 85 -7.90 -14.49 -8.62
N ILE A 86 -7.84 -13.50 -7.72
CA ILE A 86 -7.07 -12.26 -7.96
C ILE A 86 -5.60 -12.57 -8.21
N GLN A 87 -4.97 -13.42 -7.39
CA GLN A 87 -3.56 -13.80 -7.58
C GLN A 87 -3.33 -14.50 -8.92
N GLY A 88 -4.26 -15.34 -9.36
CA GLY A 88 -4.24 -15.98 -10.68
C GLY A 88 -4.27 -14.96 -11.81
N ILE A 89 -5.23 -14.01 -11.78
CA ILE A 89 -5.37 -12.96 -12.79
C ILE A 89 -4.09 -12.11 -12.87
N LEU A 90 -3.54 -11.71 -11.73
CA LEU A 90 -2.32 -10.92 -11.71
C LEU A 90 -1.13 -11.69 -12.28
N ALA A 91 -0.99 -12.97 -11.94
CA ALA A 91 0.08 -13.82 -12.46
C ALA A 91 -0.03 -14.02 -14.00
N GLU A 92 -1.23 -14.22 -14.54
CA GLU A 92 -1.49 -14.31 -15.98
C GLU A 92 -1.12 -13.03 -16.73
N ASN A 93 -1.20 -11.87 -16.06
CA ASN A 93 -0.82 -10.58 -16.60
C ASN A 93 0.62 -10.16 -16.24
N GLU A 94 1.44 -11.07 -15.75
CA GLU A 94 2.82 -10.80 -15.33
C GLU A 94 2.92 -9.57 -14.39
N MET A 95 1.96 -9.46 -13.47
CA MET A 95 1.83 -8.35 -12.52
C MET A 95 1.85 -8.89 -11.09
N THR A 96 2.54 -8.18 -10.20
CA THR A 96 2.50 -8.48 -8.77
C THR A 96 1.36 -7.71 -8.09
N GLN A 97 0.92 -8.18 -6.92
CA GLN A 97 -0.05 -7.44 -6.10
C GLN A 97 0.46 -6.04 -5.74
N LEU A 98 1.75 -5.94 -5.39
CA LEU A 98 2.37 -4.66 -5.05
C LEU A 98 2.28 -3.67 -6.21
N GLU A 99 2.62 -4.11 -7.41
CA GLU A 99 2.56 -3.27 -8.61
C GLU A 99 1.13 -2.85 -8.95
N TYR A 100 0.16 -3.76 -8.81
CA TYR A 100 -1.26 -3.44 -8.98
C TYR A 100 -1.72 -2.36 -8.00
N ASP A 101 -1.32 -2.47 -6.74
CA ASP A 101 -1.65 -1.49 -5.70
C ASP A 101 -0.96 -0.14 -5.95
N GLU A 102 0.29 -0.14 -6.41
CA GLU A 102 1.05 1.07 -6.78
C GLU A 102 0.39 1.80 -7.96
N ILE A 103 0.01 1.09 -9.01
CA ILE A 103 -0.69 1.69 -10.18
C ILE A 103 -2.05 2.24 -9.74
N THR A 104 -2.78 1.52 -8.90
CA THR A 104 -4.06 1.98 -8.34
C THR A 104 -3.88 3.29 -7.57
N LEU A 105 -2.82 3.40 -6.77
CA LEU A 105 -2.50 4.62 -6.03
C LEU A 105 -2.17 5.77 -7.01
N VAL A 106 -1.32 5.53 -8.01
CA VAL A 106 -0.96 6.54 -9.01
C VAL A 106 -2.20 7.08 -9.71
N ILE A 107 -3.10 6.22 -10.19
CA ILE A 107 -4.36 6.62 -10.84
C ILE A 107 -5.22 7.48 -9.90
N SER A 108 -5.22 7.19 -8.59
CA SER A 108 -6.03 7.92 -7.62
C SER A 108 -5.56 9.34 -7.33
N ILE A 109 -4.25 9.62 -7.47
CA ILE A 109 -3.65 10.90 -7.08
C ILE A 109 -3.05 11.70 -8.25
N ASP A 110 -2.81 11.10 -9.40
CA ASP A 110 -2.29 11.73 -10.60
C ASP A 110 -3.39 11.83 -11.68
N GLU A 111 -3.77 13.05 -12.04
CA GLU A 111 -4.84 13.32 -13.00
C GLU A 111 -4.49 12.86 -14.43
N GLU A 112 -3.24 13.02 -14.85
CA GLU A 112 -2.80 12.59 -16.18
C GLU A 112 -2.87 11.07 -16.32
N GLN A 113 -2.38 10.34 -15.31
CA GLN A 113 -2.43 8.87 -15.29
C GLN A 113 -3.88 8.36 -15.21
N ARG A 114 -4.75 9.04 -14.48
CA ARG A 114 -6.18 8.72 -14.45
C ARG A 114 -6.85 8.89 -15.82
N LEU A 115 -6.56 9.95 -16.55
CA LEU A 115 -7.09 10.16 -17.89
C LEU A 115 -6.61 9.10 -18.88
N ILE A 116 -5.36 8.65 -18.75
CA ILE A 116 -4.82 7.54 -19.55
C ILE A 116 -5.59 6.25 -19.23
N PHE A 117 -5.78 5.95 -17.95
CA PHE A 117 -6.55 4.79 -17.49
C PHE A 117 -7.99 4.79 -18.04
N GLU A 118 -8.72 5.90 -17.89
CA GLU A 118 -10.10 6.03 -18.34
C GLU A 118 -10.23 5.80 -19.84
N ARG A 119 -9.34 6.37 -20.63
CA ARG A 119 -9.32 6.19 -22.09
C ARG A 119 -9.10 4.72 -22.46
N ILE A 120 -8.12 4.04 -21.87
CA ILE A 120 -7.83 2.64 -22.16
C ILE A 120 -8.99 1.75 -21.71
N LEU A 121 -9.60 2.05 -20.57
CA LEU A 121 -10.77 1.33 -20.07
C LEU A 121 -11.94 1.44 -21.05
N GLU A 122 -12.21 2.64 -21.58
CA GLU A 122 -13.26 2.86 -22.59
C GLU A 122 -12.96 2.10 -23.89
N GLU A 123 -11.73 2.17 -24.39
CA GLU A 123 -11.30 1.46 -25.60
C GLU A 123 -11.49 -0.07 -25.47
N LEU A 124 -11.05 -0.67 -24.36
CA LEU A 124 -11.17 -2.11 -24.15
C LEU A 124 -12.63 -2.54 -23.91
N SER A 125 -13.39 -1.79 -23.13
CA SER A 125 -14.80 -2.10 -22.85
C SER A 125 -15.69 -1.94 -24.09
N SER A 126 -15.36 -1.01 -25.00
CA SER A 126 -16.11 -0.80 -26.25
C SER A 126 -15.75 -1.82 -27.32
N GLY A 127 -14.55 -2.37 -27.32
CA GLY A 127 -14.04 -3.37 -28.28
C GLY A 127 -14.64 -4.76 -28.08
N GLU A 128 -15.05 -5.13 -26.89
CA GLU A 128 -15.67 -6.43 -26.60
C GLU A 128 -17.14 -6.52 -27.04
N GLY A 129 -17.79 -5.38 -27.30
CA GLY A 129 -19.19 -5.34 -27.78
C GLY A 129 -19.38 -5.51 -29.29
N SER A 130 -18.31 -5.70 -30.09
CA SER A 130 -18.34 -5.73 -31.56
C SER A 130 -17.98 -7.10 -32.16
N GLY A 131 -18.12 -8.19 -31.40
CA GLY A 131 -17.86 -9.57 -31.86
C GLY A 131 -19.14 -10.39 -31.96
#